data_ca952e233475d0da83743c8785cde0a5
#
_entry.id   ca952e233475d0da83743c8785cde0a5
#
_cell.length_a   1.000
_cell.length_b   1.000
_cell.length_c   1.000
_cell.angle_alpha   90.00
_cell.angle_beta   90.00
_cell.angle_gamma   90.00
#
_symmetry.space_group_name_H-M   'P 1'
#
loop_
_entity.id
_entity.type
_entity.pdbx_description
1 polymer ?
#
loop_
_entity_poly.entity_id
_entity_poly.type
_entity_poly.pdbx_seq_one_letter_code
_entity_poly.pdbx_strand_id
1 'polypeptide(L)'
;MDWVDGSAGRLRVERTGTGAGTPVLLVHGGGGDRSHWHALLPLLATDRRVVCFDQRGHGESDPPADGRRELAAMAADLVAIASATGLDRPVIVGHSYGGAVAGEAVARFPDRFSGVVFLDPAGDLRSLPEQEVLEWRGSMAPDRFRAASRAWFERILDDAKPETRQHVLATLGLTPRETYVAAMESILGYDPTVVRRFPGPKLVITVRTFDGPMAMHASVPELPNVFIEDTSHWPHLDQPEEVAAIVRRFLADVDRRRP
;
A
#
# COMPACT_ATOMS: atom_id res chain seq x y z
N MET A 1 -6.11 -13.59 -14.24
CA MET A 1 -4.80 -13.36 -13.56
C MET A 1 -3.69 -13.40 -14.61
N ASP A 2 -2.88 -12.36 -14.68
CA ASP A 2 -1.90 -12.18 -15.74
C ASP A 2 -0.51 -11.87 -15.18
N TRP A 3 0.47 -11.81 -16.07
CA TRP A 3 1.82 -11.35 -15.78
C TRP A 3 2.08 -10.03 -16.54
N VAL A 4 2.77 -9.11 -15.87
CA VAL A 4 3.24 -7.85 -16.46
C VAL A 4 4.75 -7.79 -16.30
N ASP A 5 5.46 -7.43 -17.35
CA ASP A 5 6.89 -7.17 -17.28
C ASP A 5 7.14 -5.85 -16.53
N GLY A 6 7.69 -5.97 -15.33
CA GLY A 6 8.22 -4.84 -14.57
C GLY A 6 9.64 -4.50 -15.02
N SER A 7 10.22 -3.46 -14.41
CA SER A 7 11.59 -3.03 -14.75
C SER A 7 12.68 -4.03 -14.35
N ALA A 8 12.39 -4.96 -13.44
CA ALA A 8 13.37 -5.88 -12.87
C ALA A 8 12.85 -7.32 -12.67
N GLY A 9 11.77 -7.69 -13.31
CA GLY A 9 11.14 -9.01 -13.21
C GLY A 9 9.66 -8.93 -13.54
N ARG A 10 8.99 -10.10 -13.62
CA ARG A 10 7.56 -10.16 -13.90
C ARG A 10 6.76 -9.93 -12.62
N LEU A 11 5.67 -9.22 -12.75
CA LEU A 11 4.74 -8.91 -11.66
C LEU A 11 3.43 -9.66 -11.88
N ARG A 12 2.95 -10.33 -10.84
CA ARG A 12 1.68 -11.05 -10.86
C ARG A 12 0.53 -10.08 -10.65
N VAL A 13 -0.42 -10.04 -11.59
CA VAL A 13 -1.49 -9.05 -11.66
C VAL A 13 -2.85 -9.72 -11.69
N GLU A 14 -3.82 -9.14 -11.00
CA GLU A 14 -5.24 -9.47 -11.09
C GLU A 14 -6.02 -8.25 -11.57
N ARG A 15 -6.91 -8.46 -12.56
CA ARG A 15 -7.74 -7.42 -13.16
C ARG A 15 -9.21 -7.77 -12.98
N THR A 16 -10.01 -6.79 -12.60
CA THR A 16 -11.45 -6.96 -12.38
C THR A 16 -12.21 -5.70 -12.84
N GLY A 17 -13.45 -5.87 -13.25
CA GLY A 17 -14.31 -4.78 -13.69
C GLY A 17 -14.04 -4.31 -15.12
N THR A 18 -15.06 -3.71 -15.76
CA THR A 18 -15.05 -3.28 -17.17
C THR A 18 -15.63 -1.87 -17.37
N GLY A 19 -16.01 -1.18 -16.31
CA GLY A 19 -16.66 0.13 -16.40
C GLY A 19 -15.76 1.27 -16.90
N ALA A 20 -16.38 2.41 -17.17
CA ALA A 20 -15.73 3.61 -17.72
C ALA A 20 -15.28 4.62 -16.64
N GLY A 21 -15.61 4.41 -15.37
CA GLY A 21 -15.14 5.26 -14.27
C GLY A 21 -13.60 5.28 -14.17
N THR A 22 -13.06 6.27 -13.48
CA THR A 22 -11.60 6.35 -13.25
C THR A 22 -11.07 5.03 -12.71
N PRO A 23 -10.09 4.40 -13.37
CA PRO A 23 -9.57 3.11 -12.94
C PRO A 23 -8.82 3.19 -11.61
N VAL A 24 -8.69 2.06 -10.92
CA VAL A 24 -8.03 1.96 -9.62
C VAL A 24 -6.86 0.97 -9.67
N LEU A 25 -5.74 1.35 -9.05
CA LEU A 25 -4.58 0.50 -8.82
C LEU A 25 -4.38 0.31 -7.31
N LEU A 26 -4.46 -0.94 -6.84
CA LEU A 26 -4.36 -1.30 -5.43
C LEU A 26 -2.94 -1.80 -5.11
N VAL A 27 -2.31 -1.24 -4.07
CA VAL A 27 -0.92 -1.52 -3.66
C VAL A 27 -0.90 -2.01 -2.21
N HIS A 28 -0.59 -3.28 -2.00
CA HIS A 28 -0.61 -3.92 -0.68
C HIS A 28 0.52 -3.45 0.26
N GLY A 29 0.38 -3.73 1.55
CA GLY A 29 1.37 -3.43 2.59
C GLY A 29 2.56 -4.38 2.59
N GLY A 30 3.59 -4.05 3.37
CA GLY A 30 4.75 -4.92 3.57
C GLY A 30 4.37 -6.25 4.20
N GLY A 31 4.95 -7.35 3.73
CA GLY A 31 4.63 -8.69 4.21
C GLY A 31 3.31 -9.28 3.69
N GLY A 32 2.59 -8.54 2.84
CA GLY A 32 1.36 -8.98 2.19
C GLY A 32 1.55 -9.36 0.73
N ASP A 33 0.44 -9.63 0.08
CA ASP A 33 0.33 -9.86 -1.37
C ASP A 33 -1.02 -9.31 -1.88
N ARG A 34 -1.33 -9.51 -3.17
CA ARG A 34 -2.57 -9.04 -3.80
C ARG A 34 -3.85 -9.58 -3.15
N SER A 35 -3.76 -10.74 -2.45
CA SER A 35 -4.92 -11.36 -1.80
C SER A 35 -5.49 -10.51 -0.67
N HIS A 36 -4.71 -9.58 -0.11
CA HIS A 36 -5.20 -8.59 0.85
C HIS A 36 -6.32 -7.70 0.30
N TRP A 37 -6.49 -7.65 -1.03
CA TRP A 37 -7.52 -6.84 -1.68
C TRP A 37 -8.79 -7.61 -2.05
N HIS A 38 -8.85 -8.94 -1.83
CA HIS A 38 -9.95 -9.79 -2.31
C HIS A 38 -11.33 -9.36 -1.81
N ALA A 39 -11.43 -8.85 -0.57
CA ALA A 39 -12.69 -8.34 -0.03
C ALA A 39 -13.09 -6.99 -0.63
N LEU A 40 -12.13 -6.08 -0.85
CA LEU A 40 -12.38 -4.73 -1.36
C LEU A 40 -12.54 -4.69 -2.89
N LEU A 41 -11.79 -5.52 -3.61
CA LEU A 41 -11.69 -5.51 -5.08
C LEU A 41 -13.06 -5.59 -5.77
N PRO A 42 -13.98 -6.54 -5.44
CA PRO A 42 -15.28 -6.61 -6.09
C PRO A 42 -16.17 -5.40 -5.78
N LEU A 43 -16.03 -4.80 -4.59
CA LEU A 43 -16.81 -3.63 -4.18
C LEU A 43 -16.42 -2.37 -4.96
N LEU A 44 -15.18 -2.27 -5.42
CA LEU A 44 -14.70 -1.16 -6.26
C LEU A 44 -14.90 -1.40 -7.76
N ALA A 45 -14.98 -2.65 -8.18
CA ALA A 45 -15.01 -3.04 -9.60
C ALA A 45 -16.40 -2.99 -10.26
N THR A 46 -17.40 -2.43 -9.60
CA THR A 46 -18.81 -2.41 -10.08
C THR A 46 -19.02 -1.55 -11.33
N ASP A 47 -18.25 -0.47 -11.47
CA ASP A 47 -18.42 0.54 -12.53
C ASP A 47 -17.08 1.01 -13.15
N ARG A 48 -15.98 0.38 -12.78
CA ARG A 48 -14.63 0.74 -13.22
C ARG A 48 -13.68 -0.45 -13.24
N ARG A 49 -12.55 -0.28 -13.93
CA ARG A 49 -11.47 -1.26 -13.91
C ARG A 49 -10.65 -1.11 -12.65
N VAL A 50 -10.38 -2.22 -11.97
CA VAL A 50 -9.55 -2.30 -10.78
C VAL A 50 -8.45 -3.32 -11.03
N VAL A 51 -7.24 -2.98 -10.67
CA VAL A 51 -6.06 -3.83 -10.74
C VAL A 51 -5.42 -3.91 -9.37
N CYS A 52 -5.12 -5.11 -8.91
CA CYS A 52 -4.21 -5.36 -7.81
C CYS A 52 -3.06 -6.26 -8.28
N PHE A 53 -1.96 -6.28 -7.56
CA PHE A 53 -0.78 -7.04 -7.97
C PHE A 53 0.09 -7.37 -6.77
N ASP A 54 0.94 -8.36 -6.92
CA ASP A 54 2.02 -8.63 -5.97
C ASP A 54 3.20 -7.72 -6.30
N GLN A 55 3.64 -6.93 -5.34
CA GLN A 55 4.83 -6.10 -5.50
C GLN A 55 6.07 -6.98 -5.71
N ARG A 56 7.12 -6.45 -6.35
CA ARG A 56 8.36 -7.20 -6.59
C ARG A 56 8.85 -7.93 -5.34
N GLY A 57 9.14 -9.21 -5.47
CA GLY A 57 9.61 -10.07 -4.38
C GLY A 57 8.53 -10.50 -3.38
N HIS A 58 7.27 -10.06 -3.53
CA HIS A 58 6.13 -10.52 -2.74
C HIS A 58 5.26 -11.52 -3.54
N GLY A 59 4.50 -12.32 -2.83
CA GLY A 59 3.53 -13.25 -3.42
C GLY A 59 4.13 -14.12 -4.52
N GLU A 60 3.53 -14.07 -5.71
CA GLU A 60 4.00 -14.80 -6.90
C GLU A 60 4.92 -13.98 -7.81
N SER A 61 5.11 -12.66 -7.54
CA SER A 61 5.98 -11.81 -8.36
C SER A 61 7.45 -12.19 -8.23
N ASP A 62 8.18 -12.06 -9.34
CA ASP A 62 9.61 -12.33 -9.36
C ASP A 62 10.36 -11.43 -8.35
N PRO A 63 11.41 -11.95 -7.69
CA PRO A 63 12.34 -11.10 -6.97
C PRO A 63 13.05 -10.17 -7.97
N PRO A 64 13.41 -8.92 -7.58
CA PRO A 64 14.04 -8.00 -8.52
C PRO A 64 15.42 -8.48 -8.95
N ALA A 65 15.60 -8.72 -10.25
CA ALA A 65 16.84 -9.19 -10.83
C ALA A 65 18.01 -8.20 -10.66
N ASP A 66 17.71 -6.91 -10.56
CA ASP A 66 18.68 -5.83 -10.31
C ASP A 66 18.93 -5.59 -8.81
N GLY A 67 18.28 -6.35 -7.92
CA GLY A 67 18.37 -6.20 -6.47
C GLY A 67 17.67 -4.96 -5.88
N ARG A 68 17.10 -4.08 -6.72
CA ARG A 68 16.51 -2.81 -6.29
C ARG A 68 15.17 -3.01 -5.62
N ARG A 69 15.06 -2.53 -4.37
CA ARG A 69 13.84 -2.64 -3.54
C ARG A 69 13.45 -1.29 -2.90
N GLU A 70 14.10 -0.20 -3.29
CA GLU A 70 13.78 1.14 -2.82
C GLU A 70 12.43 1.64 -3.39
N LEU A 71 11.79 2.59 -2.69
CA LEU A 71 10.48 3.14 -3.07
C LEU A 71 10.44 3.67 -4.51
N ALA A 72 11.54 4.25 -5.01
CA ALA A 72 11.62 4.75 -6.38
C ALA A 72 11.47 3.64 -7.44
N ALA A 73 12.06 2.46 -7.19
CA ALA A 73 11.92 1.31 -8.08
C ALA A 73 10.50 0.73 -8.02
N MET A 74 9.90 0.66 -6.81
CA MET A 74 8.50 0.27 -6.63
C MET A 74 7.54 1.23 -7.34
N ALA A 75 7.77 2.53 -7.23
CA ALA A 75 6.98 3.57 -7.91
C ALA A 75 7.01 3.41 -9.44
N ALA A 76 8.15 3.03 -10.01
CA ALA A 76 8.27 2.75 -11.44
C ALA A 76 7.44 1.53 -11.87
N ASP A 77 7.31 0.52 -11.02
CA ASP A 77 6.44 -0.64 -11.29
C ASP A 77 4.98 -0.24 -11.39
N LEU A 78 4.49 0.72 -10.58
CA LEU A 78 3.11 1.20 -10.70
C LEU A 78 2.84 1.81 -12.08
N VAL A 79 3.81 2.56 -12.62
CA VAL A 79 3.71 3.12 -13.98
C VAL A 79 3.72 2.01 -15.04
N ALA A 80 4.58 1.00 -14.89
CA ALA A 80 4.65 -0.14 -15.79
C ALA A 80 3.33 -0.93 -15.81
N ILE A 81 2.79 -1.24 -14.61
CA ILE A 81 1.51 -1.93 -14.46
C ILE A 81 0.37 -1.12 -15.08
N ALA A 82 0.23 0.16 -14.77
CA ALA A 82 -0.80 1.01 -15.33
C ALA A 82 -0.75 1.02 -16.86
N SER A 83 0.45 1.12 -17.44
CA SER A 83 0.65 1.09 -18.90
C SER A 83 0.29 -0.27 -19.51
N ALA A 84 0.82 -1.37 -18.96
CA ALA A 84 0.61 -2.72 -19.49
C ALA A 84 -0.83 -3.22 -19.33
N THR A 85 -1.55 -2.72 -18.31
CA THR A 85 -2.96 -3.06 -18.07
C THR A 85 -3.93 -2.09 -18.72
N GLY A 86 -3.44 -1.05 -19.39
CA GLY A 86 -4.26 -0.05 -20.07
C GLY A 86 -5.07 0.83 -19.11
N LEU A 87 -4.59 1.04 -17.87
CA LEU A 87 -5.21 1.98 -16.93
C LEU A 87 -4.77 3.40 -17.30
N ASP A 88 -5.69 4.19 -17.81
CA ASP A 88 -5.45 5.60 -18.08
C ASP A 88 -5.56 6.40 -16.78
N ARG A 89 -4.44 6.92 -16.29
CA ARG A 89 -4.31 7.75 -15.10
C ARG A 89 -5.12 7.22 -13.90
N PRO A 90 -4.84 6.00 -13.39
CA PRO A 90 -5.60 5.43 -12.29
C PRO A 90 -5.48 6.26 -11.01
N VAL A 91 -6.46 6.13 -10.12
CA VAL A 91 -6.29 6.44 -8.70
C VAL A 91 -5.52 5.28 -8.06
N ILE A 92 -4.49 5.60 -7.29
CA ILE A 92 -3.78 4.61 -6.47
C ILE A 92 -4.47 4.52 -5.11
N VAL A 93 -4.69 3.30 -4.62
CA VAL A 93 -5.03 3.03 -3.22
C VAL A 93 -3.89 2.23 -2.62
N GLY A 94 -3.12 2.83 -1.73
CA GLY A 94 -1.93 2.20 -1.12
C GLY A 94 -2.12 1.97 0.37
N HIS A 95 -1.94 0.71 0.82
CA HIS A 95 -2.03 0.33 2.21
C HIS A 95 -0.64 0.31 2.86
N SER A 96 -0.49 0.90 4.07
CA SER A 96 0.74 0.81 4.87
C SER A 96 2.00 1.18 4.07
N TYR A 97 2.97 0.27 3.93
CA TYR A 97 4.12 0.37 3.03
C TYR A 97 3.72 0.73 1.59
N GLY A 98 2.64 0.13 1.07
CA GLY A 98 2.09 0.46 -0.24
C GLY A 98 1.62 1.92 -0.34
N GLY A 99 1.27 2.56 0.78
CA GLY A 99 1.02 4.00 0.87
C GLY A 99 2.29 4.83 0.61
N ALA A 100 3.44 4.43 1.17
CA ALA A 100 4.72 5.10 0.87
C ALA A 100 5.12 4.92 -0.61
N VAL A 101 4.92 3.71 -1.17
CA VAL A 101 5.13 3.47 -2.62
C VAL A 101 4.21 4.36 -3.46
N ALA A 102 2.93 4.47 -3.10
CA ALA A 102 1.97 5.34 -3.78
C ALA A 102 2.37 6.82 -3.70
N GLY A 103 2.81 7.28 -2.53
CA GLY A 103 3.29 8.65 -2.30
C GLY A 103 4.49 8.99 -3.18
N GLU A 104 5.47 8.08 -3.25
CA GLU A 104 6.63 8.24 -4.12
C GLU A 104 6.23 8.23 -5.61
N ALA A 105 5.28 7.37 -6.00
CA ALA A 105 4.80 7.29 -7.37
C ALA A 105 4.12 8.58 -7.83
N VAL A 106 3.19 9.12 -7.05
CA VAL A 106 2.49 10.37 -7.43
C VAL A 106 3.43 11.58 -7.39
N ALA A 107 4.44 11.58 -6.52
CA ALA A 107 5.43 12.65 -6.44
C ALA A 107 6.40 12.66 -7.63
N ARG A 108 6.79 11.49 -8.13
CA ARG A 108 7.72 11.32 -9.26
C ARG A 108 7.03 11.38 -10.62
N PHE A 109 5.81 10.87 -10.71
CA PHE A 109 5.08 10.70 -11.96
C PHE A 109 3.68 11.32 -11.87
N PRO A 110 3.55 12.63 -11.53
CA PRO A 110 2.25 13.25 -11.21
C PRO A 110 1.24 13.17 -12.37
N ASP A 111 1.70 13.19 -13.61
CA ASP A 111 0.83 13.13 -14.80
C ASP A 111 0.30 11.72 -15.09
N ARG A 112 0.83 10.70 -14.42
CA ARG A 112 0.45 9.30 -14.65
C ARG A 112 -0.73 8.86 -13.79
N PHE A 113 -1.17 9.67 -12.83
CA PHE A 113 -2.20 9.32 -11.85
C PHE A 113 -3.24 10.44 -11.71
N SER A 114 -4.50 10.08 -11.42
CA SER A 114 -5.60 11.02 -11.22
C SER A 114 -5.84 11.39 -9.76
N GLY A 115 -5.33 10.58 -8.83
CA GLY A 115 -5.51 10.77 -7.40
C GLY A 115 -4.82 9.68 -6.60
N VAL A 116 -4.78 9.83 -5.29
CA VAL A 116 -4.22 8.84 -4.37
C VAL A 116 -5.01 8.77 -3.08
N VAL A 117 -5.27 7.55 -2.63
CA VAL A 117 -5.82 7.23 -1.31
C VAL A 117 -4.76 6.47 -0.52
N PHE A 118 -4.42 6.99 0.63
CA PHE A 118 -3.50 6.38 1.59
C PHE A 118 -4.34 5.67 2.65
N LEU A 119 -4.28 4.34 2.68
CA LEU A 119 -5.03 3.52 3.61
C LEU A 119 -4.10 3.08 4.74
N ASP A 120 -4.27 3.70 5.90
CA ASP A 120 -3.40 3.57 7.07
C ASP A 120 -1.91 3.51 6.71
N PRO A 121 -1.40 4.57 6.05
CA PRO A 121 -0.08 4.56 5.43
C PRO A 121 1.04 4.57 6.47
N ALA A 122 2.25 4.15 6.06
CA ALA A 122 3.45 4.47 6.82
C ALA A 122 3.58 6.00 6.98
N GLY A 123 3.80 6.42 8.20
CA GLY A 123 4.00 7.83 8.55
C GLY A 123 5.46 8.28 8.46
N ASP A 124 5.81 9.33 9.19
CA ASP A 124 7.18 9.86 9.25
C ASP A 124 7.97 9.18 10.38
N LEU A 125 8.73 8.16 10.02
CA LEU A 125 9.55 7.41 10.96
C LEU A 125 10.98 7.94 11.11
N ARG A 126 11.34 9.06 10.44
CA ARG A 126 12.70 9.63 10.45
C ARG A 126 13.10 10.19 11.81
N SER A 127 12.13 10.46 12.66
CA SER A 127 12.35 10.94 14.04
C SER A 127 12.48 9.82 15.08
N LEU A 128 12.39 8.55 14.67
CA LEU A 128 12.61 7.44 15.58
C LEU A 128 14.01 7.51 16.20
N PRO A 129 14.16 7.25 17.50
CA PRO A 129 15.46 7.15 18.15
C PRO A 129 16.36 6.13 17.46
N GLU A 130 17.63 6.46 17.23
CA GLU A 130 18.59 5.57 16.58
C GLU A 130 18.66 4.20 17.28
N GLN A 131 18.56 4.17 18.59
CA GLN A 131 18.56 2.94 19.38
C GLN A 131 17.38 2.02 18.99
N GLU A 132 16.18 2.56 18.79
CA GLU A 132 15.01 1.77 18.38
C GLU A 132 15.20 1.19 16.96
N VAL A 133 15.78 1.97 16.06
CA VAL A 133 16.11 1.52 14.69
C VAL A 133 17.14 0.39 14.73
N LEU A 134 18.19 0.52 15.57
CA LEU A 134 19.22 -0.52 15.74
C LEU A 134 18.63 -1.80 16.37
N GLU A 135 17.75 -1.69 17.36
CA GLU A 135 17.06 -2.82 17.97
C GLU A 135 16.17 -3.54 16.96
N TRP A 136 15.40 -2.77 16.19
CA TRP A 136 14.60 -3.34 15.10
C TRP A 136 15.49 -4.08 14.08
N ARG A 137 16.59 -3.47 13.62
CA ARG A 137 17.54 -4.12 12.70
C ARG A 137 18.13 -5.40 13.28
N GLY A 138 18.46 -5.38 14.55
CA GLY A 138 18.95 -6.56 15.28
C GLY A 138 17.92 -7.68 15.35
N SER A 139 16.64 -7.34 15.52
CA SER A 139 15.54 -8.30 15.53
C SER A 139 15.26 -8.91 14.16
N MET A 140 15.68 -8.26 13.08
CA MET A 140 15.54 -8.74 11.69
C MET A 140 16.71 -9.65 11.24
N ALA A 141 17.64 -10.01 12.12
CA ALA A 141 18.69 -11.00 11.83
C ALA A 141 18.07 -12.35 11.37
N PRO A 142 18.77 -13.14 10.54
CA PRO A 142 18.20 -14.36 9.92
C PRO A 142 17.60 -15.35 10.91
N ASP A 143 18.21 -15.52 12.06
CA ASP A 143 17.80 -16.44 13.14
C ASP A 143 16.61 -15.91 13.96
N ARG A 144 16.30 -14.63 13.91
CA ARG A 144 15.25 -13.97 14.72
C ARG A 144 14.09 -13.47 13.89
N PHE A 145 14.30 -13.20 12.61
CA PHE A 145 13.35 -12.53 11.72
C PHE A 145 11.92 -13.08 11.81
N ARG A 146 11.75 -14.42 11.70
CA ARG A 146 10.42 -15.03 11.68
C ARG A 146 9.65 -14.80 12.98
N ALA A 147 10.32 -14.92 14.11
CA ALA A 147 9.70 -14.70 15.42
C ALA A 147 9.40 -13.20 15.63
N ALA A 148 10.35 -12.33 15.31
CA ALA A 148 10.21 -10.89 15.52
C ALA A 148 9.15 -10.27 14.60
N SER A 149 9.15 -10.59 13.31
CA SER A 149 8.14 -10.09 12.37
C SER A 149 6.74 -10.60 12.74
N ARG A 150 6.61 -11.88 13.14
CA ARG A 150 5.34 -12.42 13.59
C ARG A 150 4.84 -11.71 14.85
N ALA A 151 5.68 -11.53 15.86
CA ALA A 151 5.30 -10.85 17.11
C ALA A 151 4.87 -9.39 16.87
N TRP A 152 5.54 -8.70 15.93
CA TRP A 152 5.14 -7.35 15.52
C TRP A 152 3.75 -7.36 14.88
N PHE A 153 3.50 -8.25 13.93
CA PHE A 153 2.20 -8.35 13.26
C PHE A 153 1.08 -8.76 14.22
N GLU A 154 1.34 -9.70 15.13
CA GLU A 154 0.35 -10.09 16.16
C GLU A 154 -0.08 -8.90 17.01
N ARG A 155 0.82 -7.97 17.32
CA ARG A 155 0.52 -6.75 18.07
C ARG A 155 -0.34 -5.76 17.29
N ILE A 156 -0.05 -5.53 16.01
CA ILE A 156 -0.83 -4.59 15.18
C ILE A 156 -2.11 -5.20 14.60
N LEU A 157 -2.34 -6.49 14.87
CA LEU A 157 -3.57 -7.24 14.58
C LEU A 157 -4.46 -7.39 15.81
N ASP A 158 -4.23 -6.64 16.90
CA ASP A 158 -4.95 -6.87 18.16
C ASP A 158 -6.46 -6.69 18.00
N ASP A 159 -6.90 -5.66 17.26
CA ASP A 159 -8.31 -5.39 16.95
C ASP A 159 -8.80 -6.08 15.66
N ALA A 160 -8.03 -7.01 15.08
CA ALA A 160 -8.39 -7.66 13.82
C ALA A 160 -9.43 -8.76 14.01
N LYS A 161 -10.32 -8.90 13.03
CA LYS A 161 -11.17 -10.08 12.91
C LYS A 161 -10.33 -11.36 12.83
N PRO A 162 -10.82 -12.51 13.32
CA PRO A 162 -10.07 -13.77 13.29
C PRO A 162 -9.58 -14.17 11.90
N GLU A 163 -10.43 -14.00 10.88
CA GLU A 163 -10.10 -14.28 9.48
C GLU A 163 -9.02 -13.35 8.93
N THR A 164 -9.06 -12.06 9.27
CA THR A 164 -8.02 -11.08 8.91
C THR A 164 -6.69 -11.47 9.54
N ARG A 165 -6.68 -11.77 10.84
CA ARG A 165 -5.49 -12.22 11.57
C ARG A 165 -4.87 -13.46 10.92
N GLN A 166 -5.69 -14.47 10.63
CA GLN A 166 -5.22 -15.71 10.00
C GLN A 166 -4.60 -15.43 8.62
N HIS A 167 -5.29 -14.66 7.79
CA HIS A 167 -4.87 -14.35 6.43
C HIS A 167 -3.56 -13.56 6.39
N VAL A 168 -3.47 -12.48 7.17
CA VAL A 168 -2.28 -11.62 7.23
C VAL A 168 -1.06 -12.36 7.75
N LEU A 169 -1.21 -13.19 8.80
CA LEU A 169 -0.10 -13.98 9.31
C LEU A 169 0.35 -15.09 8.35
N ALA A 170 -0.57 -15.62 7.53
CA ALA A 170 -0.23 -16.59 6.49
C ALA A 170 0.62 -15.95 5.39
N THR A 171 0.23 -14.79 4.84
CA THR A 171 0.99 -14.08 3.80
C THR A 171 2.35 -13.60 4.30
N LEU A 172 2.42 -13.08 5.54
CA LEU A 172 3.71 -12.75 6.18
C LEU A 172 4.64 -13.96 6.25
N GLY A 173 4.09 -15.15 6.57
CA GLY A 173 4.84 -16.40 6.64
C GLY A 173 5.49 -16.79 5.31
N LEU A 174 4.92 -16.39 4.18
CA LEU A 174 5.41 -16.65 2.84
C LEU A 174 6.39 -15.58 2.32
N THR A 175 6.37 -14.39 2.90
CA THR A 175 7.24 -13.27 2.44
C THR A 175 8.72 -13.56 2.75
N PRO A 176 9.62 -13.50 1.75
CA PRO A 176 11.05 -13.62 1.98
C PRO A 176 11.58 -12.53 2.92
N ARG A 177 12.55 -12.89 3.78
CA ARG A 177 13.14 -11.96 4.75
C ARG A 177 13.72 -10.71 4.06
N GLU A 178 14.49 -10.88 3.02
CA GLU A 178 15.14 -9.78 2.29
C GLU A 178 14.12 -8.80 1.70
N THR A 179 12.98 -9.30 1.25
CA THR A 179 11.88 -8.48 0.73
C THR A 179 11.23 -7.66 1.85
N TYR A 180 10.89 -8.34 2.96
CA TYR A 180 10.28 -7.66 4.11
C TYR A 180 11.22 -6.60 4.73
N VAL A 181 12.48 -6.97 4.97
CA VAL A 181 13.48 -6.06 5.55
C VAL A 181 13.70 -4.84 4.67
N ALA A 182 13.83 -5.03 3.36
CA ALA A 182 14.01 -3.91 2.43
C ALA A 182 12.79 -2.98 2.39
N ALA A 183 11.57 -3.53 2.44
CA ALA A 183 10.35 -2.72 2.53
C ALA A 183 10.33 -1.86 3.81
N MET A 184 10.66 -2.45 4.96
CA MET A 184 10.69 -1.73 6.23
C MET A 184 11.83 -0.70 6.30
N GLU A 185 13.03 -1.02 5.81
CA GLU A 185 14.14 -0.05 5.71
C GLU A 185 13.76 1.15 4.82
N SER A 186 12.99 0.92 3.76
CA SER A 186 12.55 1.99 2.86
C SER A 186 11.64 3.00 3.56
N ILE A 187 10.78 2.56 4.49
CA ILE A 187 9.89 3.48 5.20
C ILE A 187 10.57 4.21 6.35
N LEU A 188 11.68 3.70 6.89
CA LEU A 188 12.44 4.43 7.92
C LEU A 188 13.01 5.75 7.39
N GLY A 189 13.32 5.82 6.09
CA GLY A 189 13.81 7.03 5.44
C GLY A 189 12.75 7.80 4.64
N TYR A 190 11.49 7.32 4.62
CA TYR A 190 10.43 7.93 3.82
C TYR A 190 10.00 9.29 4.39
N ASP A 191 9.96 10.29 3.52
CA ASP A 191 9.40 11.61 3.82
C ASP A 191 7.97 11.72 3.28
N PRO A 192 6.91 11.62 4.10
CA PRO A 192 5.54 11.70 3.61
C PRO A 192 5.20 13.06 2.99
N THR A 193 5.98 14.12 3.25
CA THR A 193 5.73 15.45 2.66
C THR A 193 5.97 15.52 1.15
N VAL A 194 6.64 14.51 0.56
CA VAL A 194 6.84 14.41 -0.91
C VAL A 194 5.51 14.44 -1.68
N VAL A 195 4.41 14.00 -1.05
CA VAL A 195 3.07 14.00 -1.67
C VAL A 195 2.55 15.38 -1.99
N ARG A 196 3.14 16.46 -1.42
CA ARG A 196 2.83 17.85 -1.78
C ARG A 196 3.17 18.20 -3.23
N ARG A 197 4.11 17.44 -3.84
CA ARG A 197 4.49 17.61 -5.25
C ARG A 197 3.39 17.15 -6.21
N PHE A 198 2.45 16.33 -5.76
CA PHE A 198 1.33 15.88 -6.58
C PHE A 198 0.18 16.89 -6.49
N PRO A 199 -0.23 17.51 -7.62
CA PRO A 199 -1.30 18.52 -7.62
C PRO A 199 -2.71 17.90 -7.54
N GLY A 200 -2.84 16.59 -7.80
CA GLY A 200 -4.12 15.87 -7.82
C GLY A 200 -4.72 15.66 -6.42
N PRO A 201 -5.98 15.21 -6.39
CA PRO A 201 -6.68 14.92 -5.15
C PRO A 201 -6.00 13.79 -4.34
N LYS A 202 -6.01 13.96 -3.03
CA LYS A 202 -5.40 13.06 -2.04
C LYS A 202 -6.38 12.83 -0.90
N LEU A 203 -6.38 11.64 -0.32
CA LEU A 203 -7.15 11.28 0.86
C LEU A 203 -6.32 10.36 1.75
N VAL A 204 -6.32 10.61 3.04
CA VAL A 204 -5.80 9.68 4.06
C VAL A 204 -6.97 9.00 4.74
N ILE A 205 -6.88 7.70 4.94
CA ILE A 205 -7.76 6.91 5.80
C ILE A 205 -6.89 6.39 6.93
N THR A 206 -7.19 6.78 8.15
CA THR A 206 -6.41 6.44 9.36
C THR A 206 -7.20 5.50 10.24
N VAL A 207 -6.52 4.61 10.93
CA VAL A 207 -7.07 3.77 12.01
C VAL A 207 -6.30 4.00 13.31
N ARG A 208 -6.81 3.51 14.43
CA ARG A 208 -6.23 3.74 15.77
C ARG A 208 -4.78 3.24 15.91
N THR A 209 -4.43 2.15 15.24
CA THR A 209 -3.14 1.44 15.45
C THR A 209 -1.92 2.34 15.25
N PHE A 210 -1.93 3.22 14.25
CA PHE A 210 -0.82 4.12 13.95
C PHE A 210 -1.21 5.61 14.03
N ASP A 211 -2.33 5.92 14.70
CA ASP A 211 -2.66 7.32 14.98
C ASP A 211 -1.69 7.90 16.02
N GLY A 212 -1.12 9.06 15.71
CA GLY A 212 -0.16 9.72 16.58
C GLY A 212 0.76 10.72 15.87
N PRO A 213 1.78 11.24 16.57
CA PRO A 213 2.66 12.28 16.05
C PRO A 213 3.43 11.92 14.77
N MET A 214 3.68 10.62 14.57
CA MET A 214 4.37 10.12 13.37
C MET A 214 3.40 9.76 12.23
N ALA A 215 2.09 9.82 12.44
CA ALA A 215 1.11 9.51 11.40
C ALA A 215 1.24 10.46 10.21
N MET A 216 0.88 9.99 9.02
CA MET A 216 0.97 10.79 7.80
C MET A 216 0.16 12.08 7.90
N HIS A 217 -1.05 12.04 8.46
CA HIS A 217 -1.90 13.23 8.62
C HIS A 217 -1.32 14.24 9.65
N ALA A 218 -0.49 13.81 10.58
CA ALA A 218 0.24 14.72 11.47
C ALA A 218 1.39 15.42 10.74
N SER A 219 2.08 14.72 9.81
CA SER A 219 3.17 15.28 9.00
C SER A 219 2.69 16.15 7.85
N VAL A 220 1.47 15.91 7.35
CA VAL A 220 0.86 16.62 6.21
C VAL A 220 -0.59 16.98 6.58
N PRO A 221 -0.79 17.90 7.54
CA PRO A 221 -2.10 18.17 8.15
C PRO A 221 -3.13 18.80 7.20
N GLU A 222 -2.69 19.30 6.06
CA GLU A 222 -3.56 19.82 5.02
C GLU A 222 -4.29 18.74 4.20
N LEU A 223 -3.91 17.46 4.35
CA LEU A 223 -4.59 16.37 3.65
C LEU A 223 -5.93 16.06 4.31
N PRO A 224 -7.01 15.90 3.52
CA PRO A 224 -8.25 15.31 4.04
C PRO A 224 -7.96 13.96 4.70
N ASN A 225 -8.42 13.80 5.93
CA ASN A 225 -8.28 12.56 6.69
C ASN A 225 -9.65 12.05 7.14
N VAL A 226 -9.89 10.76 6.97
CA VAL A 226 -11.06 10.04 7.49
C VAL A 226 -10.57 8.98 8.46
N PHE A 227 -11.14 8.95 9.65
CA PHE A 227 -10.81 7.96 10.65
C PHE A 227 -11.84 6.83 10.62
N ILE A 228 -11.37 5.56 10.65
CA ILE A 228 -12.19 4.37 10.81
C ILE A 228 -11.91 3.77 12.19
N GLU A 229 -12.97 3.57 12.96
CA GLU A 229 -12.90 2.97 14.31
C GLU A 229 -13.11 1.45 14.24
N ASP A 230 -12.85 0.75 15.34
CA ASP A 230 -13.12 -0.68 15.54
C ASP A 230 -12.55 -1.60 14.44
N THR A 231 -11.32 -1.32 14.03
CA THR A 231 -10.60 -2.07 12.99
C THR A 231 -9.11 -2.12 13.31
N SER A 232 -8.44 -3.14 12.81
CA SER A 232 -6.99 -3.25 12.86
C SER A 232 -6.31 -2.38 11.79
N HIS A 233 -4.99 -2.50 11.69
CA HIS A 233 -4.19 -1.92 10.59
C HIS A 233 -4.64 -2.36 9.18
N TRP A 234 -5.54 -3.34 9.05
CA TRP A 234 -6.10 -3.83 7.77
C TRP A 234 -7.59 -3.53 7.63
N PRO A 235 -8.03 -2.25 7.60
CA PRO A 235 -9.45 -1.91 7.53
C PRO A 235 -10.14 -2.46 6.28
N HIS A 236 -9.42 -2.63 5.18
CA HIS A 236 -9.92 -3.21 3.93
C HIS A 236 -10.20 -4.72 4.01
N LEU A 237 -9.71 -5.41 5.05
CA LEU A 237 -10.05 -6.80 5.37
C LEU A 237 -11.11 -6.87 6.48
N ASP A 238 -11.00 -5.99 7.49
CA ASP A 238 -11.93 -5.98 8.61
C ASP A 238 -13.28 -5.34 8.27
N GLN A 239 -13.26 -4.22 7.55
CA GLN A 239 -14.45 -3.40 7.20
C GLN A 239 -14.45 -3.00 5.72
N PRO A 240 -14.45 -3.96 4.78
CA PRO A 240 -14.28 -3.68 3.36
C PRO A 240 -15.39 -2.80 2.78
N GLU A 241 -16.63 -2.90 3.27
CA GLU A 241 -17.75 -2.09 2.82
C GLU A 241 -17.59 -0.62 3.19
N GLU A 242 -17.11 -0.32 4.40
CA GLU A 242 -16.85 1.04 4.84
C GLU A 242 -15.71 1.68 4.07
N VAL A 243 -14.59 0.95 3.92
CA VAL A 243 -13.48 1.40 3.08
C VAL A 243 -13.93 1.63 1.65
N ALA A 244 -14.73 0.71 1.08
CA ALA A 244 -15.27 0.86 -0.27
C ALA A 244 -16.14 2.12 -0.39
N ALA A 245 -16.99 2.41 0.58
CA ALA A 245 -17.85 3.58 0.57
C ALA A 245 -17.05 4.89 0.59
N ILE A 246 -15.99 4.95 1.39
CA ILE A 246 -15.08 6.10 1.47
C ILE A 246 -14.33 6.27 0.14
N VAL A 247 -13.71 5.20 -0.37
CA VAL A 247 -12.95 5.23 -1.63
C VAL A 247 -13.85 5.59 -2.82
N ARG A 248 -15.07 5.06 -2.90
CA ARG A 248 -16.04 5.38 -3.97
C ARG A 248 -16.47 6.84 -3.96
N ARG A 249 -16.66 7.47 -2.78
CA ARG A 249 -16.91 8.91 -2.69
C ARG A 249 -15.75 9.72 -3.26
N PHE A 250 -14.52 9.36 -2.87
CA PHE A 250 -13.32 9.99 -3.42
C PHE A 250 -13.21 9.82 -4.95
N LEU A 251 -13.48 8.62 -5.46
CA LEU A 251 -13.48 8.33 -6.90
C LEU A 251 -14.53 9.13 -7.66
N ALA A 252 -15.73 9.29 -7.11
CA ALA A 252 -16.77 10.13 -7.69
C ALA A 252 -16.34 11.61 -7.79
N ASP A 253 -15.57 12.12 -6.82
CA ASP A 253 -15.00 13.47 -6.87
C ASP A 253 -13.92 13.58 -7.96
N VAL A 254 -13.10 12.55 -8.13
CA VAL A 254 -12.11 12.48 -9.22
C VAL A 254 -12.81 12.43 -10.58
N ASP A 255 -13.85 11.61 -10.74
CA ASP A 255 -14.62 11.46 -11.99
C ASP A 255 -15.25 12.80 -12.41
N ARG A 256 -15.76 13.61 -11.45
CA ARG A 256 -16.32 14.94 -11.74
C ARG A 256 -15.27 15.97 -12.23
N ARG A 257 -14.01 15.76 -11.96
CA ARG A 257 -12.90 16.63 -12.36
C ARG A 257 -12.25 16.22 -13.69
N ARG A 258 -12.64 15.08 -14.23
CA ARG A 258 -12.16 14.65 -15.56
C ARG A 258 -12.76 15.59 -16.62
N PRO A 259 -11.94 16.07 -17.57
CA PRO A 259 -12.41 16.91 -18.66
C PRO A 259 -13.36 16.18 -19.60
#